data_7ca7eb2a9a7b3b490bcd5b40bcf146de
#
_entry.id   7ca7eb2a9a7b3b490bcd5b40bcf146de
#
_cell.length_a   1.000
_cell.length_b   1.000
_cell.length_c   1.000
_cell.angle_alpha   90.00
_cell.angle_beta   90.00
_cell.angle_gamma   90.00
#
_symmetry.space_group_name_H-M   'P 1'
#
loop_
_entity.id
_entity.type
_entity.pdbx_description
1 polymer ?
#
loop_
_entity_poly.entity_id
_entity_poly.type
_entity_poly.pdbx_seq_one_letter_code
_entity_poly.pdbx_strand_id
1 'polypeptide(L)'
;SEMLEKLSLGIVTHHGSMPLAARLILEHFTQSGFCRICFATSTLEQGINMPFDVVYLDKFEASKSLSVKNLIGRAGRSTVDTKFDYGSVVIRNNAITPFRRVMKKAEPLSKISNLDVTDDSLDEKYKEFKEAIKTGEFSDEYNLPSADVEKLHSEDVTAMIPQLLDMMFDNEKIISPDSDMKEVNDLFSKLYQQYLGRKLCQAEKSVLSTAVRIMIWKIYGKTFHRICQYRYAYASRTTERQQLYRKGDVEAANSIPAKYIVGYHDIPDKDLTPYPLISTSISAKDVDYDLIVYDTYDYLDKLIGFKLSDIFYAVFYQYY
;
A
#
# COMPACT_ATOMS: atom_id res chain seq x y z
N SER A 1 -14.12 -17.91 7.98
CA SER A 1 -14.07 -17.15 6.73
C SER A 1 -13.65 -18.09 5.59
N GLU A 2 -14.13 -17.86 4.40
CA GLU A 2 -13.83 -18.67 3.21
C GLU A 2 -12.31 -18.86 2.98
N MET A 3 -11.52 -17.83 3.26
CA MET A 3 -10.06 -17.89 3.18
C MET A 3 -9.49 -18.95 4.15
N LEU A 4 -9.97 -19.02 5.39
CA LEU A 4 -9.49 -19.98 6.37
C LEU A 4 -9.86 -21.41 5.99
N GLU A 5 -11.04 -21.61 5.39
CA GLU A 5 -11.46 -22.93 4.87
C GLU A 5 -10.54 -23.36 3.72
N LYS A 6 -10.21 -22.46 2.78
CA LYS A 6 -9.26 -22.78 1.72
C LYS A 6 -7.87 -23.11 2.25
N LEU A 7 -7.36 -22.33 3.22
CA LEU A 7 -6.08 -22.61 3.87
C LEU A 7 -6.06 -23.97 4.57
N SER A 8 -7.15 -24.38 5.23
CA SER A 8 -7.23 -25.71 5.87
C SER A 8 -7.14 -26.86 4.87
N LEU A 9 -7.47 -26.63 3.60
CA LEU A 9 -7.31 -27.57 2.50
C LEU A 9 -5.93 -27.47 1.82
N GLY A 10 -5.06 -26.58 2.27
CA GLY A 10 -3.77 -26.30 1.66
C GLY A 10 -3.85 -25.46 0.38
N ILE A 11 -4.94 -24.71 0.19
CA ILE A 11 -5.13 -23.82 -0.95
C ILE A 11 -4.74 -22.41 -0.56
N VAL A 12 -3.76 -21.86 -1.27
CA VAL A 12 -3.21 -20.50 -1.08
C VAL A 12 -3.55 -19.64 -2.29
N THR A 13 -3.91 -18.40 -2.05
CA THR A 13 -4.00 -17.36 -3.08
C THR A 13 -2.97 -16.29 -2.78
N HIS A 14 -2.13 -15.94 -3.75
CA HIS A 14 -1.07 -14.93 -3.60
C HIS A 14 -1.16 -13.88 -4.69
N HIS A 15 -1.27 -12.61 -4.31
CA HIS A 15 -1.25 -11.47 -5.25
C HIS A 15 -0.68 -10.21 -4.60
N GLY A 16 -0.21 -9.25 -5.42
CA GLY A 16 0.50 -8.05 -4.97
C GLY A 16 -0.30 -7.09 -4.11
N SER A 17 -1.62 -7.08 -4.26
CA SER A 17 -2.49 -6.22 -3.43
C SER A 17 -2.76 -6.80 -2.04
N MET A 18 -2.23 -7.98 -1.71
CA MET A 18 -2.34 -8.51 -0.35
C MET A 18 -1.45 -7.71 0.60
N PRO A 19 -1.93 -7.48 1.84
CA PRO A 19 -1.11 -6.89 2.88
C PRO A 19 0.19 -7.68 3.10
N LEU A 20 1.29 -6.98 3.34
CA LEU A 20 2.60 -7.60 3.53
C LEU A 20 2.56 -8.71 4.60
N ALA A 21 1.94 -8.43 5.75
CA ALA A 21 1.82 -9.43 6.83
C ALA A 21 1.10 -10.70 6.38
N ALA A 22 0.02 -10.58 5.57
CA ALA A 22 -0.68 -11.73 5.03
C ALA A 22 0.19 -12.50 4.02
N ARG A 23 0.93 -11.79 3.16
CA ARG A 23 1.87 -12.42 2.21
C ARG A 23 2.94 -13.22 2.95
N LEU A 24 3.58 -12.64 3.96
CA LEU A 24 4.61 -13.33 4.77
C LEU A 24 4.08 -14.60 5.45
N ILE A 25 2.85 -14.56 5.99
CA ILE A 25 2.20 -15.73 6.57
C ILE A 25 1.97 -16.82 5.52
N LEU A 26 1.47 -16.47 4.33
CA LEU A 26 1.21 -17.42 3.25
C LEU A 26 2.51 -17.98 2.65
N GLU A 27 3.54 -17.18 2.56
CA GLU A 27 4.88 -17.62 2.16
C GLU A 27 5.45 -18.62 3.15
N HIS A 28 5.39 -18.30 4.45
CA HIS A 28 5.82 -19.22 5.50
C HIS A 28 5.00 -20.53 5.52
N PHE A 29 3.68 -20.43 5.35
CA PHE A 29 2.79 -21.59 5.22
C PHE A 29 3.19 -22.49 4.03
N THR A 30 3.55 -21.88 2.90
CA THR A 30 4.00 -22.60 1.70
C THR A 30 5.38 -23.23 1.91
N GLN A 31 6.33 -22.50 2.47
CA GLN A 31 7.68 -22.99 2.78
C GLN A 31 7.67 -24.15 3.79
N SER A 32 6.71 -24.14 4.72
CA SER A 32 6.50 -25.23 5.69
C SER A 32 5.85 -26.47 5.11
N GLY A 33 5.55 -26.50 3.80
CA GLY A 33 4.98 -27.66 3.12
C GLY A 33 3.48 -27.86 3.31
N PHE A 34 2.78 -26.89 3.89
CA PHE A 34 1.32 -26.98 4.09
C PHE A 34 0.52 -26.59 2.84
N CYS A 35 1.13 -25.86 1.91
CA CYS A 35 0.50 -25.48 0.66
C CYS A 35 0.50 -26.63 -0.34
N ARG A 36 -0.67 -27.02 -0.83
CA ARG A 36 -0.86 -28.03 -1.88
C ARG A 36 -1.07 -27.38 -3.25
N ILE A 37 -1.80 -26.28 -3.29
CA ILE A 37 -2.12 -25.53 -4.51
C ILE A 37 -1.99 -24.03 -4.20
N CYS A 38 -1.20 -23.32 -5.02
CA CYS A 38 -1.10 -21.88 -4.94
C CYS A 38 -1.62 -21.24 -6.24
N PHE A 39 -2.63 -20.38 -6.12
CA PHE A 39 -3.08 -19.51 -7.20
C PHE A 39 -2.38 -18.18 -7.05
N ALA A 40 -1.65 -17.75 -8.07
CA ALA A 40 -0.89 -16.51 -8.01
C ALA A 40 -1.02 -15.69 -9.28
N THR A 41 -0.86 -14.39 -9.13
CA THR A 41 -0.67 -13.45 -10.23
C THR A 41 0.83 -13.31 -10.54
N SER A 42 1.20 -12.38 -11.43
CA SER A 42 2.59 -12.09 -11.80
C SER A 42 3.52 -11.73 -10.63
N THR A 43 2.98 -11.51 -9.45
CA THR A 43 3.78 -11.21 -8.24
C THR A 43 4.75 -12.31 -7.82
N LEU A 44 4.49 -13.56 -8.19
CA LEU A 44 5.45 -14.66 -8.00
C LEU A 44 6.71 -14.54 -8.88
N GLU A 45 6.70 -13.67 -9.88
CA GLU A 45 7.85 -13.40 -10.75
C GLU A 45 8.96 -12.65 -10.00
N GLN A 46 8.60 -11.88 -8.98
CA GLN A 46 9.48 -10.99 -8.23
C GLN A 46 9.93 -11.63 -6.91
N GLY A 47 11.10 -12.27 -6.92
CA GLY A 47 11.92 -12.51 -5.73
C GLY A 47 11.39 -13.42 -4.61
N ILE A 48 10.14 -13.85 -4.63
CA ILE A 48 9.54 -14.68 -3.57
C ILE A 48 10.07 -16.11 -3.68
N ASN A 49 10.66 -16.61 -2.59
CA ASN A 49 11.19 -17.97 -2.55
C ASN A 49 10.13 -18.98 -2.09
N MET A 50 9.18 -19.26 -2.99
CA MET A 50 8.20 -20.32 -2.76
C MET A 50 8.52 -21.54 -3.65
N PRO A 51 8.82 -22.70 -3.07
CA PRO A 51 9.13 -23.92 -3.82
C PRO A 51 7.86 -24.61 -4.31
N PHE A 52 7.83 -24.97 -5.60
CA PHE A 52 6.75 -25.75 -6.20
C PHE A 52 7.32 -26.90 -7.02
N ASP A 53 6.68 -28.06 -6.97
CA ASP A 53 7.04 -29.22 -7.81
C ASP A 53 6.58 -29.00 -9.24
N VAL A 54 5.37 -28.43 -9.39
CA VAL A 54 4.72 -28.21 -10.68
C VAL A 54 4.24 -26.77 -10.79
N VAL A 55 4.52 -26.13 -11.91
CA VAL A 55 3.98 -24.80 -12.26
C VAL A 55 3.04 -24.94 -13.44
N TYR A 56 1.77 -24.57 -13.25
CA TYR A 56 0.78 -24.49 -14.33
C TYR A 56 0.65 -23.05 -14.81
N LEU A 57 0.98 -22.81 -16.09
CA LEU A 57 0.85 -21.50 -16.75
C LEU A 57 -0.49 -21.44 -17.50
N ASP A 58 -1.49 -20.81 -16.91
CA ASP A 58 -2.81 -20.63 -17.55
C ASP A 58 -2.73 -19.64 -18.71
N LYS A 59 -2.10 -18.49 -18.48
CA LYS A 59 -1.84 -17.44 -19.48
C LYS A 59 -0.46 -16.85 -19.25
N PHE A 60 0.22 -16.47 -20.33
CA PHE A 60 1.47 -15.72 -20.28
C PHE A 60 1.61 -14.83 -21.50
N GLU A 61 2.35 -13.74 -21.35
CA GLU A 61 2.66 -12.82 -22.43
C GLU A 61 4.02 -13.18 -23.04
N ALA A 62 4.03 -13.54 -24.33
CA ALA A 62 5.26 -13.89 -25.03
C ALA A 62 6.26 -12.71 -25.15
N SER A 63 5.80 -11.48 -24.97
CA SER A 63 6.63 -10.27 -24.89
C SER A 63 7.45 -10.20 -23.60
N LYS A 64 6.92 -10.70 -22.50
CA LYS A 64 7.55 -10.74 -21.17
C LYS A 64 8.31 -12.02 -20.91
N SER A 65 9.26 -12.35 -21.81
CA SER A 65 9.96 -13.64 -21.79
C SER A 65 10.78 -13.86 -20.50
N LEU A 66 11.41 -12.84 -19.95
CA LEU A 66 12.15 -12.94 -18.69
C LEU A 66 11.22 -13.29 -17.50
N SER A 67 10.07 -12.66 -17.43
CA SER A 67 9.03 -12.93 -16.46
C SER A 67 8.58 -14.38 -16.47
N VAL A 68 8.28 -14.91 -17.66
CA VAL A 68 7.90 -16.32 -17.86
C VAL A 68 9.03 -17.26 -17.42
N LYS A 69 10.28 -16.97 -17.78
CA LYS A 69 11.45 -17.76 -17.36
C LYS A 69 11.67 -17.73 -15.85
N ASN A 70 11.49 -16.59 -15.20
CA ASN A 70 11.57 -16.45 -13.74
C ASN A 70 10.50 -17.30 -13.04
N LEU A 71 9.27 -17.29 -13.56
CA LEU A 71 8.19 -18.10 -13.03
C LEU A 71 8.45 -19.60 -13.18
N ILE A 72 8.91 -20.04 -14.36
CA ILE A 72 9.31 -21.43 -14.60
C ILE A 72 10.46 -21.86 -13.68
N GLY A 73 11.41 -20.98 -13.42
CA GLY A 73 12.51 -21.21 -12.50
C GLY A 73 12.08 -21.45 -11.04
N ARG A 74 10.78 -21.39 -10.73
CA ARG A 74 10.21 -21.78 -9.42
C ARG A 74 9.81 -23.26 -9.37
N ALA A 75 9.65 -23.92 -10.52
CA ALA A 75 9.37 -25.35 -10.56
C ALA A 75 10.60 -26.17 -10.15
N GLY A 76 10.39 -27.25 -9.39
CA GLY A 76 11.46 -28.15 -8.96
C GLY A 76 12.32 -27.62 -7.81
N ARG A 77 11.87 -26.57 -7.09
CA ARG A 77 12.57 -26.03 -5.91
C ARG A 77 11.99 -26.55 -4.59
N SER A 78 11.36 -27.73 -4.58
CA SER A 78 10.78 -28.26 -3.36
C SER A 78 11.85 -28.44 -2.28
N THR A 79 11.60 -27.89 -1.09
CA THR A 79 12.47 -28.05 0.09
C THR A 79 12.06 -29.25 0.96
N VAL A 80 10.89 -29.83 0.70
CA VAL A 80 10.27 -30.84 1.58
C VAL A 80 10.65 -32.26 1.18
N ASP A 81 10.98 -32.49 -0.09
CA ASP A 81 11.36 -33.83 -0.55
C ASP A 81 12.45 -33.74 -1.63
N THR A 82 13.60 -34.33 -1.37
CA THR A 82 14.77 -34.35 -2.28
C THR A 82 14.58 -35.24 -3.50
N LYS A 83 13.38 -35.73 -3.77
CA LYS A 83 13.09 -36.73 -4.80
C LYS A 83 12.97 -36.20 -6.23
N PHE A 84 12.91 -34.89 -6.42
CA PHE A 84 12.73 -34.30 -7.75
C PHE A 84 14.00 -33.57 -8.23
N ASP A 85 14.70 -34.19 -9.15
CA ASP A 85 15.83 -33.56 -9.86
C ASP A 85 15.39 -32.58 -10.95
N TYR A 86 14.07 -32.44 -11.19
CA TYR A 86 13.50 -31.57 -12.22
C TYR A 86 12.16 -31.01 -11.83
N GLY A 87 11.88 -29.78 -12.28
CA GLY A 87 10.58 -29.14 -12.15
C GLY A 87 9.70 -29.42 -13.38
N SER A 88 8.41 -29.61 -13.14
CA SER A 88 7.42 -29.79 -14.20
C SER A 88 6.68 -28.50 -14.49
N VAL A 89 6.57 -28.15 -15.79
CA VAL A 89 5.78 -26.98 -16.23
C VAL A 89 4.66 -27.47 -17.14
N VAL A 90 3.43 -27.17 -16.75
CA VAL A 90 2.23 -27.54 -17.49
C VAL A 90 1.68 -26.32 -18.21
N ILE A 91 1.39 -26.44 -19.49
CA ILE A 91 0.83 -25.38 -20.33
C ILE A 91 -0.34 -25.92 -21.15
N ARG A 92 -1.21 -25.03 -21.61
CA ARG A 92 -2.29 -25.40 -22.55
C ARG A 92 -1.73 -25.80 -23.91
N ASN A 93 -2.38 -26.74 -24.61
CA ASN A 93 -1.94 -27.22 -25.92
C ASN A 93 -1.76 -26.08 -26.97
N ASN A 94 -2.66 -25.10 -26.98
CA ASN A 94 -2.58 -23.95 -27.87
C ASN A 94 -1.42 -22.99 -27.52
N ALA A 95 -0.82 -23.11 -26.36
CA ALA A 95 0.28 -22.26 -25.89
C ALA A 95 1.67 -22.87 -26.19
N ILE A 96 1.78 -24.08 -26.72
CA ILE A 96 3.06 -24.77 -26.95
C ILE A 96 3.99 -23.95 -27.88
N THR A 97 3.47 -23.47 -28.97
CA THR A 97 4.31 -22.74 -29.96
C THR A 97 4.80 -21.39 -29.40
N PRO A 98 3.96 -20.52 -28.82
CA PRO A 98 4.45 -19.30 -28.19
C PRO A 98 5.38 -19.60 -27.01
N PHE A 99 5.14 -20.63 -26.21
CA PHE A 99 6.01 -21.04 -25.11
C PHE A 99 7.43 -21.40 -25.59
N ARG A 100 7.53 -22.26 -26.62
CA ARG A 100 8.83 -22.64 -27.23
C ARG A 100 9.58 -21.41 -27.76
N ARG A 101 8.87 -20.42 -28.29
CA ARG A 101 9.47 -19.15 -28.77
C ARG A 101 10.04 -18.37 -27.60
N VAL A 102 9.30 -18.24 -26.49
CA VAL A 102 9.76 -17.60 -25.26
C VAL A 102 11.02 -18.27 -24.72
N MET A 103 11.01 -19.59 -24.62
CA MET A 103 12.16 -20.35 -24.09
C MET A 103 13.43 -20.21 -24.95
N LYS A 104 13.29 -20.09 -26.27
CA LYS A 104 14.41 -19.91 -27.19
C LYS A 104 14.90 -18.46 -27.29
N LYS A 105 14.11 -17.49 -26.83
CA LYS A 105 14.49 -16.08 -26.92
C LYS A 105 15.67 -15.80 -25.99
N ALA A 106 16.77 -15.31 -26.55
CA ALA A 106 17.86 -14.75 -25.75
C ALA A 106 17.37 -13.45 -25.09
N GLU A 107 17.70 -13.28 -23.82
CA GLU A 107 17.43 -12.04 -23.09
C GLU A 107 18.68 -11.19 -23.09
N PRO A 108 18.78 -10.18 -23.97
CA PRO A 108 19.90 -9.26 -23.89
C PRO A 108 19.79 -8.51 -22.56
N LEU A 109 20.85 -8.53 -21.77
CA LEU A 109 20.94 -7.66 -20.60
C LEU A 109 20.87 -6.22 -21.12
N SER A 110 19.89 -5.46 -20.63
CA SER A 110 19.84 -4.03 -20.87
C SER A 110 21.11 -3.42 -20.28
N LYS A 111 21.84 -2.65 -21.08
CA LYS A 111 22.96 -1.83 -20.59
C LYS A 111 22.47 -0.53 -19.95
N ILE A 112 21.16 -0.27 -20.06
CA ILE A 112 20.51 0.94 -19.52
C ILE A 112 19.91 0.55 -18.19
N SER A 113 20.31 1.23 -17.14
CA SER A 113 19.70 1.13 -15.80
C SER A 113 18.26 1.64 -15.84
N ASN A 114 17.38 1.10 -15.00
CA ASN A 114 16.05 1.68 -14.80
C ASN A 114 16.12 3.13 -14.29
N LEU A 115 17.23 3.51 -13.66
CA LEU A 115 17.50 4.89 -13.26
C LEU A 115 17.73 5.81 -14.48
N ASP A 116 18.21 5.26 -15.60
CA ASP A 116 18.52 6.02 -16.83
C ASP A 116 17.32 6.13 -17.78
N VAL A 117 16.26 5.35 -17.53
CA VAL A 117 15.05 5.44 -18.34
C VAL A 117 14.34 6.75 -18.01
N THR A 118 14.20 7.63 -19.00
CA THR A 118 13.36 8.83 -18.88
C THR A 118 11.92 8.44 -19.19
N ASP A 119 11.03 8.70 -18.26
CA ASP A 119 9.58 8.53 -18.42
C ASP A 119 8.90 9.86 -18.09
N ASP A 120 8.32 10.48 -19.11
CA ASP A 120 7.66 11.79 -18.97
C ASP A 120 6.38 11.71 -18.14
N SER A 121 5.85 10.50 -17.91
CA SER A 121 4.67 10.27 -17.08
C SER A 121 4.96 10.27 -15.57
N LEU A 122 6.24 10.26 -15.17
CA LEU A 122 6.63 10.33 -13.76
C LEU A 122 6.34 11.72 -13.18
N ASP A 123 5.95 11.75 -11.91
CA ASP A 123 5.85 12.99 -11.16
C ASP A 123 7.22 13.68 -11.06
N GLU A 124 7.22 15.01 -11.06
CA GLU A 124 8.45 15.83 -11.01
C GLU A 124 9.31 15.45 -9.80
N LYS A 125 8.67 15.26 -8.66
CA LYS A 125 9.33 14.86 -7.41
C LYS A 125 10.06 13.52 -7.53
N TYR A 126 9.49 12.58 -8.26
CA TYR A 126 10.12 11.30 -8.48
C TYR A 126 11.31 11.38 -9.45
N LYS A 127 11.26 12.32 -10.40
CA LYS A 127 12.41 12.63 -11.28
C LYS A 127 13.56 13.23 -10.47
N GLU A 128 13.28 14.18 -9.57
CA GLU A 128 14.26 14.77 -8.64
C GLU A 128 14.91 13.69 -7.77
N PHE A 129 14.11 12.77 -7.22
CA PHE A 129 14.59 11.64 -6.42
C PHE A 129 15.56 10.74 -7.21
N LYS A 130 15.20 10.37 -8.44
CA LYS A 130 16.06 9.56 -9.33
C LYS A 130 17.37 10.27 -9.64
N GLU A 131 17.33 11.57 -9.90
CA GLU A 131 18.52 12.34 -10.23
C GLU A 131 19.45 12.46 -9.02
N ALA A 132 18.93 12.72 -7.83
CA ALA A 132 19.72 12.77 -6.61
C ALA A 132 20.49 11.46 -6.35
N ILE A 133 19.88 10.30 -6.61
CA ILE A 133 20.58 9.00 -6.52
C ILE A 133 21.72 8.91 -7.53
N LYS A 134 21.52 9.38 -8.78
CA LYS A 134 22.54 9.33 -9.82
C LYS A 134 23.73 10.25 -9.55
N THR A 135 23.46 11.43 -9.01
CA THR A 135 24.49 12.45 -8.73
C THR A 135 25.19 12.25 -7.39
N GLY A 136 24.68 11.33 -6.56
CA GLY A 136 25.19 11.12 -5.20
C GLY A 136 24.72 12.21 -4.21
N GLU A 137 23.77 13.02 -4.57
CA GLU A 137 23.12 14.03 -3.73
C GLU A 137 21.94 13.45 -2.96
N PHE A 138 22.21 12.34 -2.25
CA PHE A 138 21.21 11.58 -1.50
C PHE A 138 21.70 11.38 -0.07
N SER A 139 20.83 11.63 0.91
CA SER A 139 21.13 11.42 2.32
C SER A 139 20.72 10.00 2.72
N ASP A 140 21.69 9.15 3.03
CA ASP A 140 21.44 7.80 3.52
C ASP A 140 20.79 7.80 4.92
N GLU A 141 21.04 8.84 5.72
CA GLU A 141 20.48 8.97 7.07
C GLU A 141 18.96 9.16 7.04
N TYR A 142 18.47 9.99 6.12
CA TYR A 142 17.05 10.32 6.01
C TYR A 142 16.34 9.59 4.87
N ASN A 143 17.09 8.85 4.06
CA ASN A 143 16.58 8.17 2.87
C ASN A 143 15.84 9.12 1.89
N LEU A 144 16.37 10.34 1.76
CA LEU A 144 15.82 11.44 0.96
C LEU A 144 16.93 12.16 0.16
N PRO A 145 16.58 12.81 -0.97
CA PRO A 145 17.48 13.76 -1.62
C PRO A 145 17.95 14.85 -0.66
N SER A 146 19.24 15.21 -0.73
CA SER A 146 19.83 16.22 0.17
C SER A 146 19.10 17.57 0.09
N ALA A 147 18.67 17.98 -1.10
CA ALA A 147 17.87 19.18 -1.30
C ALA A 147 16.50 19.13 -0.59
N ASP A 148 15.92 17.95 -0.44
CA ASP A 148 14.65 17.80 0.29
C ASP A 148 14.87 17.84 1.80
N VAL A 149 15.97 17.25 2.28
CA VAL A 149 16.38 17.38 3.69
C VAL A 149 16.57 18.86 4.05
N GLU A 150 17.27 19.65 3.21
CA GLU A 150 17.45 21.08 3.42
C GLU A 150 16.11 21.84 3.49
N LYS A 151 15.15 21.53 2.62
CA LYS A 151 13.79 22.11 2.67
C LYS A 151 13.08 21.78 3.97
N LEU A 152 13.19 20.51 4.43
CA LEU A 152 12.57 20.03 5.67
C LEU A 152 13.25 20.56 6.94
N HIS A 153 14.52 20.96 6.85
CA HIS A 153 15.29 21.58 7.93
C HIS A 153 15.28 23.12 7.86
N SER A 154 14.45 23.71 7.00
CA SER A 154 14.31 25.16 6.90
C SER A 154 13.74 25.79 8.19
N GLU A 155 14.05 27.06 8.44
CA GLU A 155 13.54 27.81 9.61
C GLU A 155 12.01 27.78 9.70
N ASP A 156 11.31 27.88 8.55
CA ASP A 156 9.86 27.82 8.49
C ASP A 156 9.30 26.48 8.97
N VAL A 157 9.92 25.36 8.59
CA VAL A 157 9.53 24.03 9.03
C VAL A 157 9.87 23.81 10.50
N THR A 158 11.09 24.17 10.89
CA THR A 158 11.56 24.03 12.28
C THR A 158 10.68 24.80 13.26
N ALA A 159 10.21 25.99 12.89
CA ALA A 159 9.28 26.78 13.72
C ALA A 159 7.89 26.16 13.87
N MET A 160 7.46 25.29 12.95
CA MET A 160 6.16 24.59 13.03
C MET A 160 6.20 23.38 13.98
N ILE A 161 7.36 22.79 14.22
CA ILE A 161 7.47 21.53 14.98
C ILE A 161 6.98 21.69 16.44
N PRO A 162 7.44 22.69 17.22
CA PRO A 162 6.94 22.88 18.60
C PRO A 162 5.42 23.04 18.63
N GLN A 163 4.86 23.86 17.75
CA GLN A 163 3.40 24.07 17.67
C GLN A 163 2.66 22.76 17.39
N LEU A 164 3.19 21.96 16.46
CA LEU A 164 2.59 20.68 16.10
C LEU A 164 2.66 19.69 17.27
N LEU A 165 3.79 19.62 17.97
CA LEU A 165 3.95 18.75 19.15
C LEU A 165 3.04 19.19 20.31
N ASP A 166 2.95 20.49 20.59
CA ASP A 166 2.05 21.03 21.62
C ASP A 166 0.57 20.70 21.32
N MET A 167 0.18 20.70 20.04
CA MET A 167 -1.17 20.34 19.63
C MET A 167 -1.42 18.82 19.66
N MET A 168 -0.39 18.02 19.46
CA MET A 168 -0.51 16.56 19.41
C MET A 168 -0.39 15.90 20.77
N PHE A 169 0.27 16.54 21.72
CA PHE A 169 0.53 15.96 23.04
C PHE A 169 0.04 16.86 24.18
N ASP A 170 -0.67 16.27 25.12
CA ASP A 170 -1.04 16.88 26.39
C ASP A 170 -0.38 16.07 27.53
N ASN A 171 0.54 16.72 28.29
CA ASN A 171 1.29 16.07 29.36
C ASN A 171 1.91 14.72 28.93
N GLU A 172 2.69 14.74 27.87
CA GLU A 172 3.37 13.56 27.27
C GLU A 172 2.42 12.49 26.71
N LYS A 173 1.12 12.74 26.70
CA LYS A 173 0.13 11.83 26.11
C LYS A 173 -0.40 12.39 24.82
N ILE A 174 -0.47 11.55 23.79
CA ILE A 174 -1.07 11.97 22.53
C ILE A 174 -2.55 12.35 22.73
N ILE A 175 -2.97 13.39 22.03
CA ILE A 175 -4.37 13.87 22.09
C ILE A 175 -5.36 12.75 21.77
N SER A 176 -6.59 12.91 22.31
CA SER A 176 -7.67 11.98 21.98
C SER A 176 -7.95 12.00 20.46
N PRO A 177 -8.11 10.84 19.83
CA PRO A 177 -8.51 10.76 18.41
C PRO A 177 -9.86 11.43 18.10
N ASP A 178 -10.67 11.69 19.11
CA ASP A 178 -11.98 12.36 18.97
C ASP A 178 -11.87 13.90 19.07
N SER A 179 -10.65 14.43 19.30
CA SER A 179 -10.39 15.87 19.32
C SER A 179 -10.55 16.51 17.94
N ASP A 180 -10.74 17.83 17.91
CA ASP A 180 -10.69 18.60 16.67
C ASP A 180 -9.25 18.58 16.11
N MET A 181 -9.10 18.00 14.94
CA MET A 181 -7.81 17.79 14.26
C MET A 181 -7.53 18.86 13.21
N LYS A 182 -8.34 19.91 13.12
CA LYS A 182 -8.24 20.86 12.00
C LYS A 182 -6.89 21.55 11.94
N GLU A 183 -6.43 22.13 13.06
CA GLU A 183 -5.15 22.85 13.11
C GLU A 183 -3.96 21.91 12.93
N VAL A 184 -4.00 20.70 13.52
CA VAL A 184 -3.00 19.66 13.31
C VAL A 184 -2.90 19.28 11.83
N ASN A 185 -4.03 19.05 11.17
CA ASN A 185 -4.07 18.72 9.74
C ASN A 185 -3.58 19.87 8.86
N ASP A 186 -3.84 21.12 9.25
CA ASP A 186 -3.35 22.31 8.53
C ASP A 186 -1.82 22.43 8.63
N LEU A 187 -1.23 22.16 9.79
CA LEU A 187 0.22 22.14 9.97
C LEU A 187 0.89 21.00 9.19
N PHE A 188 0.37 19.77 9.28
CA PHE A 188 0.87 18.67 8.46
C PHE A 188 0.76 18.96 6.96
N SER A 189 -0.31 19.62 6.54
CA SER A 189 -0.47 20.01 5.14
C SER A 189 0.55 21.06 4.71
N LYS A 190 0.86 22.04 5.56
CA LYS A 190 1.90 23.04 5.29
C LYS A 190 3.27 22.38 5.20
N LEU A 191 3.61 21.52 6.15
CA LEU A 191 4.86 20.76 6.19
C LEU A 191 5.05 19.94 4.90
N TYR A 192 4.03 19.16 4.53
CA TYR A 192 4.10 18.33 3.33
C TYR A 192 4.15 19.15 2.04
N GLN A 193 3.52 20.33 2.00
CA GLN A 193 3.63 21.29 0.89
C GLN A 193 5.04 21.88 0.76
N GLN A 194 5.76 22.10 1.86
CA GLN A 194 7.18 22.50 1.80
C GLN A 194 8.03 21.42 1.16
N TYR A 195 7.83 20.15 1.57
CA TYR A 195 8.50 19.02 0.94
C TYR A 195 8.21 18.95 -0.57
N LEU A 196 6.95 19.06 -0.98
CA LEU A 196 6.55 18.98 -2.39
C LEU A 196 6.96 20.21 -3.22
N GLY A 197 7.21 21.36 -2.61
CA GLY A 197 7.39 22.64 -3.31
C GLY A 197 6.12 23.15 -4.02
N ARG A 198 4.94 22.58 -3.72
CA ARG A 198 3.65 22.97 -4.32
C ARG A 198 2.50 22.87 -3.33
N LYS A 199 1.40 23.52 -3.66
CA LYS A 199 0.16 23.39 -2.88
C LYS A 199 -0.53 22.04 -3.15
N LEU A 200 -1.13 21.48 -2.10
CA LEU A 200 -1.99 20.30 -2.20
C LEU A 200 -3.38 20.70 -2.71
N CYS A 201 -3.95 19.89 -3.58
CA CYS A 201 -5.36 19.99 -3.92
C CYS A 201 -6.25 19.46 -2.77
N GLN A 202 -7.56 19.72 -2.83
CA GLN A 202 -8.47 19.34 -1.75
C GLN A 202 -8.53 17.82 -1.51
N ALA A 203 -8.43 17.01 -2.55
CA ALA A 203 -8.43 15.56 -2.44
C ALA A 203 -7.13 15.04 -1.79
N GLU A 204 -5.97 15.60 -2.14
CA GLU A 204 -4.68 15.27 -1.49
C GLU A 204 -4.69 15.66 -0.01
N LYS A 205 -5.24 16.84 0.34
CA LYS A 205 -5.41 17.25 1.74
C LYS A 205 -6.29 16.27 2.51
N SER A 206 -7.34 15.74 1.88
CA SER A 206 -8.23 14.75 2.48
C SER A 206 -7.48 13.43 2.75
N VAL A 207 -6.64 12.99 1.81
CA VAL A 207 -5.78 11.81 1.99
C VAL A 207 -4.81 12.03 3.15
N LEU A 208 -4.08 13.14 3.15
CA LEU A 208 -3.10 13.45 4.20
C LEU A 208 -3.77 13.56 5.58
N SER A 209 -4.89 14.25 5.68
CA SER A 209 -5.69 14.35 6.92
C SER A 209 -6.15 12.99 7.43
N THR A 210 -6.53 12.08 6.53
CA THR A 210 -6.89 10.70 6.88
C THR A 210 -5.67 9.93 7.39
N ALA A 211 -4.51 10.07 6.74
CA ALA A 211 -3.25 9.45 7.16
C ALA A 211 -2.85 9.92 8.57
N VAL A 212 -2.86 11.22 8.82
CA VAL A 212 -2.56 11.82 10.13
C VAL A 212 -3.50 11.27 11.22
N ARG A 213 -4.79 11.21 10.95
CA ARG A 213 -5.76 10.65 11.89
C ARG A 213 -5.50 9.17 12.19
N ILE A 214 -5.19 8.37 11.19
CA ILE A 214 -4.85 6.94 11.35
C ILE A 214 -3.55 6.81 12.17
N MET A 215 -2.55 7.64 11.92
CA MET A 215 -1.29 7.68 12.66
C MET A 215 -1.54 7.98 14.15
N ILE A 216 -2.33 9.00 14.47
CA ILE A 216 -2.70 9.35 15.85
C ILE A 216 -3.48 8.21 16.52
N TRP A 217 -4.43 7.57 15.83
CA TRP A 217 -5.12 6.40 16.37
C TRP A 217 -4.13 5.27 16.70
N LYS A 218 -3.14 5.03 15.85
CA LYS A 218 -2.10 4.01 16.10
C LYS A 218 -1.24 4.36 17.32
N ILE A 219 -0.77 5.60 17.44
CA ILE A 219 0.03 6.07 18.58
C ILE A 219 -0.81 6.02 19.86
N TYR A 220 -2.10 6.34 19.79
CA TYR A 220 -3.06 6.22 20.90
C TYR A 220 -3.36 4.77 21.31
N GLY A 221 -2.80 3.77 20.61
CA GLY A 221 -2.96 2.34 20.93
C GLY A 221 -4.20 1.68 20.31
N LYS A 222 -4.87 2.29 19.33
CA LYS A 222 -5.98 1.64 18.63
C LYS A 222 -5.47 0.50 17.75
N THR A 223 -6.16 -0.65 17.81
CA THR A 223 -5.87 -1.78 16.95
C THR A 223 -6.29 -1.48 15.50
N PHE A 224 -5.70 -2.18 14.54
CA PHE A 224 -6.09 -2.09 13.12
C PHE A 224 -7.59 -2.26 12.91
N HIS A 225 -8.16 -3.32 13.50
CA HIS A 225 -9.59 -3.59 13.40
C HIS A 225 -10.43 -2.43 13.92
N ARG A 226 -10.02 -1.79 15.04
CA ARG A 226 -10.73 -0.65 15.60
C ARG A 226 -10.66 0.58 14.72
N ILE A 227 -9.55 0.82 14.06
CA ILE A 227 -9.40 1.90 13.08
C ILE A 227 -10.35 1.68 11.89
N CYS A 228 -10.39 0.45 11.34
CA CYS A 228 -11.34 0.10 10.28
C CYS A 228 -12.79 0.32 10.72
N GLN A 229 -13.15 -0.07 11.94
CA GLN A 229 -14.49 0.17 12.48
C GLN A 229 -14.85 1.67 12.56
N TYR A 230 -13.93 2.53 13.00
CA TYR A 230 -14.17 3.97 13.05
C TYR A 230 -14.38 4.57 11.65
N ARG A 231 -13.53 4.20 10.70
CA ARG A 231 -13.65 4.63 9.31
C ARG A 231 -14.96 4.15 8.68
N TYR A 232 -15.33 2.89 8.91
CA TYR A 232 -16.59 2.34 8.45
C TYR A 232 -17.79 3.04 9.09
N ALA A 233 -17.79 3.24 10.41
CA ALA A 233 -18.86 3.91 11.12
C ALA A 233 -19.08 5.34 10.63
N TYR A 234 -18.00 6.03 10.26
CA TYR A 234 -18.08 7.36 9.63
C TYR A 234 -18.69 7.28 8.23
N ALA A 235 -18.21 6.39 7.36
CA ALA A 235 -18.68 6.22 5.99
C ALA A 235 -20.16 5.83 5.92
N SER A 236 -20.53 4.83 6.72
CA SER A 236 -21.86 4.24 6.80
C SER A 236 -22.84 5.03 7.67
N ARG A 237 -22.40 6.18 8.24
CA ARG A 237 -23.20 7.03 9.14
C ARG A 237 -23.89 6.21 10.23
N THR A 238 -23.15 5.28 10.83
CA THR A 238 -23.70 4.28 11.74
C THR A 238 -24.50 4.91 12.89
N THR A 239 -24.00 5.99 13.52
CA THR A 239 -24.66 6.66 14.62
C THR A 239 -25.98 7.29 14.18
N GLU A 240 -25.99 7.99 13.04
CA GLU A 240 -27.19 8.65 12.52
C GLU A 240 -28.25 7.61 12.12
N ARG A 241 -27.84 6.54 11.45
CA ARG A 241 -28.73 5.42 11.10
C ARG A 241 -29.34 4.77 12.34
N GLN A 242 -28.56 4.51 13.39
CA GLN A 242 -29.06 3.97 14.65
C GLN A 242 -30.08 4.90 15.32
N GLN A 243 -29.87 6.21 15.26
CA GLN A 243 -30.84 7.19 15.77
C GLN A 243 -32.15 7.15 15.00
N LEU A 244 -32.10 7.04 13.67
CA LEU A 244 -33.31 6.92 12.82
C LEU A 244 -34.06 5.62 13.12
N TYR A 245 -33.36 4.49 13.24
CA TYR A 245 -33.99 3.22 13.64
C TYR A 245 -34.68 3.30 15.02
N ARG A 246 -34.05 3.96 16.01
CA ARG A 246 -34.64 4.15 17.33
C ARG A 246 -35.91 5.02 17.31
N LYS A 247 -36.03 5.94 16.35
CA LYS A 247 -37.19 6.77 16.11
C LYS A 247 -38.27 6.05 15.30
N GLY A 248 -38.02 4.82 14.83
CA GLY A 248 -38.94 4.06 13.98
C GLY A 248 -38.89 4.46 12.51
N ASP A 249 -38.01 5.35 12.09
CA ASP A 249 -37.87 5.80 10.72
C ASP A 249 -36.94 4.89 9.92
N VAL A 250 -37.43 3.69 9.64
CA VAL A 250 -36.65 2.63 8.94
C VAL A 250 -36.35 3.02 7.50
N GLU A 251 -37.26 3.70 6.82
CA GLU A 251 -37.07 4.12 5.44
C GLU A 251 -35.94 5.16 5.31
N ALA A 252 -35.96 6.20 6.13
CA ALA A 252 -34.87 7.18 6.17
C ALA A 252 -33.55 6.56 6.57
N ALA A 253 -33.52 5.63 7.56
CA ALA A 253 -32.31 4.93 7.95
C ALA A 253 -31.68 4.09 6.82
N ASN A 254 -32.52 3.54 5.93
CA ASN A 254 -32.07 2.74 4.80
C ASN A 254 -31.72 3.55 3.55
N SER A 255 -32.24 4.78 3.42
CA SER A 255 -32.05 5.64 2.25
C SER A 255 -31.02 6.75 2.45
N ILE A 256 -30.61 7.04 3.69
CA ILE A 256 -29.59 8.07 3.97
C ILE A 256 -28.32 7.79 3.16
N PRO A 257 -27.81 8.79 2.37
CA PRO A 257 -26.63 8.60 1.56
C PRO A 257 -25.38 8.37 2.42
N ALA A 258 -24.44 7.58 1.93
CA ALA A 258 -23.15 7.40 2.54
C ALA A 258 -22.37 8.73 2.63
N LYS A 259 -21.41 8.84 3.53
CA LYS A 259 -20.46 9.96 3.50
C LYS A 259 -19.44 9.74 2.40
N TYR A 260 -19.14 10.81 1.65
CA TYR A 260 -18.05 10.78 0.69
C TYR A 260 -16.71 10.60 1.40
N ILE A 261 -15.94 9.62 0.96
CA ILE A 261 -14.58 9.36 1.45
C ILE A 261 -13.63 9.31 0.28
N VAL A 262 -12.53 10.03 0.42
CA VAL A 262 -11.37 9.92 -0.47
C VAL A 262 -10.45 8.84 0.09
N GLY A 263 -10.15 7.86 -0.75
CA GLY A 263 -9.17 6.81 -0.49
C GLY A 263 -7.80 7.17 -1.04
N TYR A 264 -6.80 6.40 -0.63
CA TYR A 264 -5.45 6.46 -1.14
C TYR A 264 -5.18 5.28 -2.08
N HIS A 265 -4.70 5.58 -3.29
CA HIS A 265 -4.27 4.57 -4.23
C HIS A 265 -2.75 4.59 -4.34
N ASP A 266 -2.12 3.46 -4.06
CA ASP A 266 -0.68 3.34 -4.19
C ASP A 266 -0.28 3.20 -5.66
N ILE A 267 0.25 4.30 -6.20
CA ILE A 267 0.94 4.30 -7.48
C ILE A 267 2.43 4.53 -7.15
N PRO A 268 3.31 3.56 -7.45
CA PRO A 268 4.70 3.58 -6.99
C PRO A 268 5.43 4.89 -7.30
N ASP A 269 5.32 5.41 -8.51
CA ASP A 269 6.10 6.55 -8.98
C ASP A 269 5.35 7.88 -8.84
N LYS A 270 4.40 7.97 -7.91
CA LYS A 270 3.58 9.16 -7.65
C LYS A 270 3.46 9.43 -6.16
N ASP A 271 3.30 10.70 -5.79
CA ASP A 271 3.17 11.12 -4.39
C ASP A 271 1.85 10.64 -3.76
N LEU A 272 0.89 11.53 -3.63
CA LEU A 272 -0.45 11.21 -3.16
C LEU A 272 -1.37 10.97 -4.37
N THR A 273 -2.02 9.81 -4.39
CA THR A 273 -2.98 9.50 -5.46
C THR A 273 -4.36 9.30 -4.85
N PRO A 274 -5.15 10.39 -4.72
CA PRO A 274 -6.49 10.31 -4.19
C PRO A 274 -7.45 9.66 -5.20
N TYR A 275 -8.40 8.86 -4.70
CA TYR A 275 -9.53 8.37 -5.49
C TYR A 275 -10.83 8.36 -4.68
N PRO A 276 -12.00 8.40 -5.32
CA PRO A 276 -13.28 8.30 -4.62
C PRO A 276 -13.50 6.86 -4.12
N LEU A 277 -13.25 6.63 -2.82
CA LEU A 277 -13.47 5.32 -2.21
C LEU A 277 -14.94 5.03 -1.97
N ILE A 278 -15.65 5.98 -1.37
CA ILE A 278 -17.07 5.90 -1.09
C ILE A 278 -17.76 7.13 -1.67
N SER A 279 -18.80 6.89 -2.49
CA SER A 279 -19.60 7.94 -3.10
C SER A 279 -20.88 8.20 -2.30
N THR A 280 -21.37 9.44 -2.31
CA THR A 280 -22.70 9.79 -1.78
C THR A 280 -23.87 9.24 -2.61
N SER A 281 -23.59 8.65 -3.77
CA SER A 281 -24.60 8.02 -4.62
C SER A 281 -25.11 6.69 -4.09
N ILE A 282 -24.40 6.07 -3.15
CA ILE A 282 -24.81 4.82 -2.50
C ILE A 282 -25.47 5.11 -1.15
N SER A 283 -26.36 4.21 -0.71
CA SER A 283 -26.90 4.28 0.64
C SER A 283 -25.80 3.95 1.68
N ALA A 284 -25.88 4.61 2.83
CA ALA A 284 -24.98 4.35 3.95
C ALA A 284 -25.02 2.90 4.46
N LYS A 285 -26.13 2.19 4.28
CA LYS A 285 -26.26 0.76 4.62
C LYS A 285 -25.46 -0.15 3.69
N ASP A 286 -25.22 0.28 2.44
CA ASP A 286 -24.57 -0.50 1.39
C ASP A 286 -23.07 -0.23 1.29
N VAL A 287 -22.50 0.51 2.26
CA VAL A 287 -21.05 0.73 2.35
C VAL A 287 -20.37 -0.59 2.61
N ASP A 288 -19.46 -0.97 1.72
CA ASP A 288 -18.67 -2.17 1.85
C ASP A 288 -17.56 -1.99 2.89
N TYR A 289 -17.57 -2.85 3.92
CA TYR A 289 -16.56 -2.86 4.98
C TYR A 289 -15.18 -3.28 4.46
N ASP A 290 -15.12 -4.22 3.53
CA ASP A 290 -13.87 -4.76 3.03
C ASP A 290 -13.09 -3.71 2.21
N LEU A 291 -13.77 -2.84 1.47
CA LEU A 291 -13.14 -1.69 0.82
C LEU A 291 -12.46 -0.77 1.84
N ILE A 292 -13.12 -0.51 2.97
CA ILE A 292 -12.52 0.30 4.05
C ILE A 292 -11.31 -0.40 4.67
N VAL A 293 -11.36 -1.71 4.83
CA VAL A 293 -10.24 -2.51 5.35
C VAL A 293 -9.04 -2.42 4.41
N TYR A 294 -9.22 -2.65 3.12
CA TYR A 294 -8.14 -2.59 2.13
C TYR A 294 -7.52 -1.19 2.05
N ASP A 295 -8.33 -0.15 1.99
CA ASP A 295 -7.84 1.22 1.95
C ASP A 295 -7.12 1.61 3.25
N THR A 296 -7.58 1.12 4.40
CA THR A 296 -6.87 1.32 5.68
C THR A 296 -5.49 0.64 5.70
N TYR A 297 -5.36 -0.50 5.05
CA TYR A 297 -4.06 -1.14 4.87
C TYR A 297 -3.14 -0.32 3.97
N ASP A 298 -3.63 0.18 2.85
CA ASP A 298 -2.84 1.02 1.95
C ASP A 298 -2.36 2.30 2.66
N TYR A 299 -3.20 2.89 3.51
CA TYR A 299 -2.79 4.00 4.37
C TYR A 299 -1.66 3.63 5.33
N LEU A 300 -1.78 2.51 6.05
CA LEU A 300 -0.80 2.13 7.07
C LEU A 300 0.51 1.62 6.49
N ASP A 301 0.44 0.74 5.51
CA ASP A 301 1.60 0.02 4.99
C ASP A 301 2.36 0.88 3.96
N LYS A 302 1.63 1.46 3.00
CA LYS A 302 2.23 2.12 1.84
C LYS A 302 2.37 3.63 1.99
N LEU A 303 1.39 4.29 2.58
CA LEU A 303 1.46 5.73 2.75
C LEU A 303 2.21 6.12 4.03
N ILE A 304 1.72 5.71 5.20
CA ILE A 304 2.31 6.11 6.48
C ILE A 304 3.65 5.39 6.69
N GLY A 305 3.69 4.06 6.47
CA GLY A 305 4.86 3.24 6.73
C GLY A 305 5.96 3.36 5.66
N PHE A 306 5.67 3.95 4.49
CA PHE A 306 6.65 4.08 3.41
C PHE A 306 6.80 5.52 2.92
N LYS A 307 5.78 6.11 2.27
CA LYS A 307 5.94 7.43 1.63
C LYS A 307 6.06 8.60 2.61
N LEU A 308 5.40 8.54 3.76
CA LEU A 308 5.43 9.62 4.76
C LEU A 308 6.47 9.40 5.86
N SER A 309 6.93 8.16 6.06
CA SER A 309 7.84 7.82 7.16
C SER A 309 9.13 8.61 7.12
N ASP A 310 9.82 8.61 5.99
CA ASP A 310 11.14 9.23 5.85
C ASP A 310 11.03 10.76 5.95
N ILE A 311 9.96 11.34 5.37
CA ILE A 311 9.68 12.78 5.43
C ILE A 311 9.44 13.22 6.88
N PHE A 312 8.58 12.52 7.59
CA PHE A 312 8.28 12.87 8.99
C PHE A 312 9.44 12.54 9.91
N TYR A 313 10.20 11.47 9.64
CA TYR A 313 11.43 11.20 10.35
C TYR A 313 12.42 12.35 10.21
N ALA A 314 12.70 12.81 8.99
CA ALA A 314 13.60 13.93 8.75
C ALA A 314 13.16 15.22 9.44
N VAL A 315 11.84 15.48 9.52
CA VAL A 315 11.28 16.65 10.20
C VAL A 315 11.43 16.54 11.72
N PHE A 316 11.01 15.44 12.32
CA PHE A 316 10.94 15.34 13.78
C PHE A 316 12.29 15.01 14.42
N TYR A 317 13.17 14.29 13.72
CA TYR A 317 14.47 13.88 14.25
C TYR A 317 15.38 15.07 14.57
N GLN A 318 15.30 16.16 13.83
CA GLN A 318 16.07 17.37 14.11
C GLN A 318 15.68 18.07 15.43
N TYR A 319 14.53 17.72 16.01
CA TYR A 319 14.03 18.30 17.25
C TYR A 319 14.53 17.57 18.50
N TYR A 320 14.96 16.32 18.35
CA TYR A 320 15.51 15.49 19.42
C TYR A 320 17.03 15.55 19.46
#